data_e4adf4146568e1cf9d88fbf547471dc1
#
_entry.id   e4adf4146568e1cf9d88fbf547471dc1
#
_cell.length_a   1.000
_cell.length_b   1.000
_cell.length_c   1.000
_cell.angle_alpha   90.00
_cell.angle_beta   90.00
_cell.angle_gamma   90.00
#
_symmetry.space_group_name_H-M   'P 1'
#
loop_
_entity.id
_entity.type
_entity.pdbx_description
1 polymer ?
#
loop_
_entity_poly.entity_id
_entity_poly.type
_entity_poly.pdbx_seq_one_letter_code
_entity_poly.pdbx_strand_id
1 'polypeptide(L)'
;TDMCGMKLLEPTSLVQKILEQEKGNYDISILLSHGGIKKDREIAETVNGLDCIIGGHSHTEMDEAEHINGTWIHQSGCWAKYLGKLTLEVDDQFHVLSSCGENIVVEKEKDPQIESVMAQQTEIAIAELSKVLYVLPQDLEFSIEHECMAMNVLADMMWKTYPSDLALINHGILSKGISKEVTKLNLLEVSPSPLNPTTVVWSGKQIKDAIFASQKNEYIHMTSDRWSGFRGTELGTIALSLNVQVNCDLKTIEIDGIPLNEEKCYCVITSDFLQRGSGYEMLGESLKETSFAKEYFRDLLEMKLNDFQFIESAQVIRFHRGKQ
;
A
#
# COMPACT_ATOMS: atom_id res chain seq x y z
N THR A 1 -14.67 -3.46 -5.92
CA THR A 1 -15.86 -3.35 -5.02
C THR A 1 -16.74 -4.59 -5.09
N ASP A 2 -16.70 -5.35 -6.17
CA ASP A 2 -17.54 -6.56 -6.32
C ASP A 2 -17.05 -7.77 -5.52
N MET A 3 -15.78 -7.79 -5.10
CA MET A 3 -15.21 -8.91 -4.34
C MET A 3 -15.89 -9.17 -2.99
N CYS A 4 -16.48 -8.13 -2.36
CA CYS A 4 -17.12 -8.24 -1.05
C CYS A 4 -18.64 -8.09 -1.13
N GLY A 5 -19.24 -8.02 -2.32
CA GLY A 5 -20.66 -7.73 -2.50
C GLY A 5 -21.07 -6.32 -2.02
N MET A 6 -20.10 -5.41 -1.84
CA MET A 6 -20.33 -4.04 -1.41
C MET A 6 -20.34 -3.09 -2.60
N LYS A 7 -21.27 -2.14 -2.59
CA LYS A 7 -21.34 -1.04 -3.57
C LYS A 7 -20.75 0.22 -2.96
N LEU A 8 -19.75 0.80 -3.60
CA LEU A 8 -19.26 2.12 -3.23
C LEU A 8 -20.29 3.17 -3.66
N LEU A 9 -20.72 3.99 -2.74
CA LEU A 9 -21.60 5.14 -3.01
C LEU A 9 -20.72 6.40 -3.16
N GLU A 10 -21.20 7.36 -3.96
CA GLU A 10 -20.55 8.64 -4.09
C GLU A 10 -20.68 9.45 -2.79
N PRO A 11 -19.55 9.84 -2.13
CA PRO A 11 -19.60 10.40 -0.77
C PRO A 11 -20.33 11.74 -0.69
N THR A 12 -20.10 12.64 -1.64
CA THR A 12 -20.64 14.01 -1.63
C THR A 12 -22.17 14.01 -1.63
N SER A 13 -22.76 13.25 -2.56
CA SER A 13 -24.23 13.12 -2.64
C SER A 13 -24.83 12.40 -1.44
N LEU A 14 -24.09 11.44 -0.87
CA LEU A 14 -24.54 10.71 0.31
C LEU A 14 -24.55 11.61 1.55
N VAL A 15 -23.50 12.41 1.77
CA VAL A 15 -23.42 13.36 2.88
C VAL A 15 -24.56 14.37 2.79
N GLN A 16 -24.78 14.99 1.61
CA GLN A 16 -25.89 15.93 1.40
C GLN A 16 -27.24 15.29 1.74
N LYS A 17 -27.48 14.07 1.24
CA LYS A 17 -28.72 13.33 1.51
C LYS A 17 -28.93 13.06 3.02
N ILE A 18 -27.88 12.68 3.75
CA ILE A 18 -27.96 12.40 5.19
C ILE A 18 -28.29 13.68 5.94
N LEU A 19 -27.64 14.80 5.65
CA LEU A 19 -27.93 16.10 6.27
C LEU A 19 -29.39 16.53 6.04
N GLU A 20 -29.92 16.32 4.84
CA GLU A 20 -31.32 16.61 4.53
C GLU A 20 -32.30 15.71 5.28
N GLN A 21 -32.01 14.42 5.41
CA GLN A 21 -32.85 13.45 6.13
C GLN A 21 -32.86 13.68 7.63
N GLU A 22 -31.75 14.10 8.21
CA GLU A 22 -31.59 14.32 9.65
C GLU A 22 -31.84 15.77 10.07
N LYS A 23 -32.23 16.62 9.13
CA LYS A 23 -32.49 18.05 9.41
C LYS A 23 -33.48 18.25 10.55
N GLY A 24 -33.03 18.96 11.58
CA GLY A 24 -33.80 19.22 12.81
C GLY A 24 -33.61 18.17 13.91
N ASN A 25 -32.79 17.14 13.67
CA ASN A 25 -32.40 16.14 14.67
C ASN A 25 -31.02 16.41 15.28
N TYR A 26 -30.32 17.44 14.82
CA TYR A 26 -29.01 17.85 15.31
C TYR A 26 -28.88 19.38 15.31
N ASP A 27 -27.97 19.89 16.13
CA ASP A 27 -27.64 21.32 16.21
C ASP A 27 -26.34 21.61 15.41
N ILE A 28 -25.36 20.72 15.46
CA ILE A 28 -24.07 20.82 14.77
C ILE A 28 -23.78 19.51 14.03
N SER A 29 -23.32 19.62 12.79
CA SER A 29 -22.97 18.48 11.93
C SER A 29 -21.46 18.30 11.82
N ILE A 30 -20.95 17.10 12.11
CA ILE A 30 -19.54 16.75 12.04
C ILE A 30 -19.36 15.52 11.16
N LEU A 31 -18.61 15.67 10.07
CA LEU A 31 -18.20 14.56 9.22
C LEU A 31 -16.84 14.01 9.66
N LEU A 32 -16.81 12.76 10.14
CA LEU A 32 -15.55 12.03 10.29
C LEU A 32 -15.21 11.39 8.95
N SER A 33 -14.19 11.95 8.28
CA SER A 33 -13.81 11.57 6.92
C SER A 33 -12.50 10.77 6.89
N HIS A 34 -12.47 9.71 6.09
CA HIS A 34 -11.26 9.04 5.68
C HIS A 34 -11.06 9.12 4.14
N GLY A 35 -11.63 10.15 3.51
CA GLY A 35 -11.56 10.37 2.06
C GLY A 35 -10.27 11.05 1.58
N GLY A 36 -9.49 11.62 2.49
CA GLY A 36 -8.31 12.45 2.21
C GLY A 36 -8.66 13.90 1.90
N ILE A 37 -7.68 14.80 2.08
CA ILE A 37 -7.89 16.25 2.03
C ILE A 37 -8.53 16.74 0.73
N LYS A 38 -8.23 16.11 -0.41
CA LYS A 38 -8.82 16.50 -1.70
C LYS A 38 -10.33 16.25 -1.72
N LYS A 39 -10.77 15.08 -1.22
CA LYS A 39 -12.19 14.73 -1.13
C LYS A 39 -12.89 15.54 -0.06
N ASP A 40 -12.22 15.83 1.06
CA ASP A 40 -12.76 16.65 2.13
C ASP A 40 -13.05 18.08 1.63
N ARG A 41 -12.14 18.68 0.86
CA ARG A 41 -12.35 19.99 0.21
C ARG A 41 -13.51 19.95 -0.80
N GLU A 42 -13.57 18.92 -1.66
CA GLU A 42 -14.68 18.74 -2.63
C GLU A 42 -16.03 18.63 -1.93
N ILE A 43 -16.11 17.92 -0.81
CA ILE A 43 -17.33 17.81 0.01
C ILE A 43 -17.69 19.19 0.57
N ALA A 44 -16.73 19.90 1.17
CA ALA A 44 -16.97 21.23 1.73
C ALA A 44 -17.40 22.26 0.67
N GLU A 45 -16.85 22.21 -0.54
CA GLU A 45 -17.23 23.08 -1.65
C GLU A 45 -18.67 22.83 -2.14
N THR A 46 -19.15 21.59 -2.05
CA THR A 46 -20.36 21.15 -2.75
C THR A 46 -21.55 20.94 -1.82
N VAL A 47 -21.31 20.42 -0.60
CA VAL A 47 -22.34 20.11 0.39
C VAL A 47 -22.72 21.37 1.19
N ASN A 48 -24.02 21.61 1.34
CA ASN A 48 -24.51 22.71 2.12
C ASN A 48 -25.00 22.25 3.51
N GLY A 49 -24.72 23.05 4.55
CA GLY A 49 -25.19 22.78 5.91
C GLY A 49 -24.35 21.76 6.66
N LEU A 50 -23.10 21.55 6.25
CA LEU A 50 -22.10 20.81 7.00
C LEU A 50 -21.21 21.79 7.76
N ASP A 51 -21.12 21.66 9.09
CA ASP A 51 -20.38 22.61 9.92
C ASP A 51 -18.87 22.30 9.96
N CYS A 52 -18.49 21.03 10.10
CA CYS A 52 -17.07 20.70 10.05
C CYS A 52 -16.77 19.29 9.56
N ILE A 53 -15.50 19.10 9.12
CA ILE A 53 -14.91 17.84 8.70
C ILE A 53 -13.65 17.60 9.51
N ILE A 54 -13.61 16.47 10.22
CA ILE A 54 -12.39 15.93 10.81
C ILE A 54 -11.89 14.85 9.85
N GLY A 55 -10.80 15.17 9.13
CA GLY A 55 -10.29 14.36 8.03
C GLY A 55 -9.16 13.42 8.40
N GLY A 56 -8.85 12.51 7.48
CA GLY A 56 -7.75 11.55 7.60
C GLY A 56 -7.24 11.07 6.23
N HIS A 57 -6.60 9.91 6.18
CA HIS A 57 -6.10 9.23 4.98
C HIS A 57 -4.89 9.87 4.30
N SER A 58 -4.95 11.15 3.95
CA SER A 58 -3.87 11.85 3.23
C SER A 58 -2.69 12.25 4.11
N HIS A 59 -2.75 12.00 5.42
CA HIS A 59 -1.74 12.35 6.39
C HIS A 59 -1.36 13.85 6.37
N THR A 60 -2.29 14.71 5.98
CA THR A 60 -2.04 16.15 5.88
C THR A 60 -1.91 16.76 7.28
N GLU A 61 -0.80 17.44 7.53
CA GLU A 61 -0.63 18.26 8.74
C GLU A 61 -1.17 19.66 8.44
N MET A 62 -2.19 20.10 9.20
CA MET A 62 -2.80 21.40 9.06
C MET A 62 -2.54 22.19 10.34
N ASP A 63 -1.77 23.27 10.26
CA ASP A 63 -1.49 24.14 11.40
C ASP A 63 -2.74 24.91 11.85
N GLU A 64 -3.62 25.22 10.91
CA GLU A 64 -4.90 25.88 11.12
C GLU A 64 -6.03 25.16 10.37
N ALA A 65 -7.27 25.31 10.83
CA ALA A 65 -8.43 24.79 10.12
C ALA A 65 -8.69 25.60 8.85
N GLU A 66 -8.99 24.94 7.74
CA GLU A 66 -9.46 25.57 6.51
C GLU A 66 -10.96 25.83 6.60
N HIS A 67 -11.42 26.96 6.03
CA HIS A 67 -12.83 27.32 5.95
C HIS A 67 -13.28 27.40 4.49
N ILE A 68 -14.14 26.51 4.07
CA ILE A 68 -14.63 26.42 2.69
C ILE A 68 -16.17 26.33 2.70
N ASN A 69 -16.84 27.27 2.04
CA ASN A 69 -18.28 27.30 1.87
C ASN A 69 -19.09 27.05 3.18
N GLY A 70 -18.62 27.62 4.31
CA GLY A 70 -19.24 27.47 5.61
C GLY A 70 -18.81 26.23 6.40
N THR A 71 -18.04 25.34 5.82
CA THR A 71 -17.53 24.11 6.46
C THR A 71 -16.08 24.30 6.91
N TRP A 72 -15.78 23.93 8.15
CA TRP A 72 -14.42 23.91 8.70
C TRP A 72 -13.78 22.53 8.51
N ILE A 73 -12.53 22.49 8.03
CA ILE A 73 -11.79 21.24 7.79
C ILE A 73 -10.53 21.23 8.63
N HIS A 74 -10.24 20.12 9.31
CA HIS A 74 -8.99 19.94 10.02
C HIS A 74 -8.47 18.49 9.91
N GLN A 75 -7.15 18.34 9.73
CA GLN A 75 -6.42 17.07 9.78
C GLN A 75 -5.11 17.27 10.56
N SER A 76 -4.74 16.30 11.39
CA SER A 76 -3.57 16.37 12.29
C SER A 76 -2.41 15.44 11.89
N GLY A 77 -2.23 15.16 10.60
CA GLY A 77 -1.14 14.32 10.11
C GLY A 77 -1.34 12.82 10.38
N CYS A 78 -0.30 12.15 10.84
CA CYS A 78 -0.29 10.69 11.04
C CYS A 78 0.61 10.27 12.20
N TRP A 79 0.55 8.97 12.52
CA TRP A 79 1.44 8.30 13.49
C TRP A 79 1.30 8.80 14.93
N ALA A 80 0.14 9.38 15.30
CA ALA A 80 -0.08 10.00 16.61
C ALA A 80 0.99 11.05 16.98
N LYS A 81 1.56 11.74 15.98
CA LYS A 81 2.53 12.81 16.17
C LYS A 81 1.87 14.03 16.80
N TYR A 82 0.61 14.26 16.46
CA TYR A 82 -0.23 15.31 16.99
C TYR A 82 -1.60 14.78 17.42
N LEU A 83 -2.17 15.45 18.40
CA LEU A 83 -3.59 15.44 18.69
C LEU A 83 -4.22 16.69 18.06
N GLY A 84 -5.04 16.52 17.01
CA GLY A 84 -5.78 17.62 16.41
C GLY A 84 -6.89 18.06 17.34
N LYS A 85 -6.97 19.37 17.59
CA LYS A 85 -8.06 19.98 18.36
C LYS A 85 -8.74 21.04 17.51
N LEU A 86 -10.03 20.88 17.28
CA LEU A 86 -10.88 21.86 16.59
C LEU A 86 -11.86 22.45 17.60
N THR A 87 -11.74 23.74 17.88
CA THR A 87 -12.63 24.48 18.77
C THR A 87 -13.61 25.28 17.93
N LEU A 88 -14.92 25.07 18.14
CA LEU A 88 -15.99 25.81 17.49
C LEU A 88 -16.58 26.84 18.46
N GLU A 89 -16.73 28.07 18.02
CA GLU A 89 -17.50 29.10 18.68
C GLU A 89 -18.90 29.17 18.05
N VAL A 90 -19.92 29.07 18.84
CA VAL A 90 -21.31 29.01 18.37
C VAL A 90 -22.19 30.10 19.05
N ASP A 91 -23.20 30.53 18.34
CA ASP A 91 -24.24 31.42 18.93
C ASP A 91 -25.28 30.66 19.77
N ASP A 92 -26.24 31.38 20.34
CA ASP A 92 -27.33 30.79 21.13
C ASP A 92 -28.27 29.90 20.31
N GLN A 93 -28.14 29.88 18.98
CA GLN A 93 -28.89 29.06 18.04
C GLN A 93 -28.04 27.94 17.43
N PHE A 94 -26.86 27.71 17.99
CA PHE A 94 -25.85 26.72 17.52
C PHE A 94 -25.29 26.96 16.11
N HIS A 95 -25.35 28.18 15.56
CA HIS A 95 -24.66 28.49 14.35
C HIS A 95 -23.16 28.67 14.65
N VAL A 96 -22.30 28.03 13.86
CA VAL A 96 -20.84 28.14 14.01
C VAL A 96 -20.39 29.52 13.51
N LEU A 97 -19.90 30.35 14.42
CA LEU A 97 -19.42 31.71 14.15
C LEU A 97 -17.97 31.73 13.75
N SER A 98 -17.14 30.92 14.41
CA SER A 98 -15.72 30.82 14.16
C SER A 98 -15.18 29.45 14.56
N SER A 99 -13.98 29.14 14.10
CA SER A 99 -13.24 27.94 14.48
C SER A 99 -11.77 28.22 14.66
N CYS A 100 -11.14 27.50 15.58
CA CYS A 100 -9.70 27.46 15.75
C CYS A 100 -9.25 25.99 15.72
N GLY A 101 -8.43 25.64 14.74
CA GLY A 101 -7.76 24.34 14.67
C GLY A 101 -6.33 24.46 15.18
N GLU A 102 -5.89 23.50 15.97
CA GLU A 102 -4.52 23.42 16.47
C GLU A 102 -4.03 21.97 16.51
N ASN A 103 -2.73 21.78 16.27
CA ASN A 103 -2.05 20.51 16.42
C ASN A 103 -1.23 20.50 17.73
N ILE A 104 -1.72 19.76 18.72
CA ILE A 104 -1.04 19.58 20.01
C ILE A 104 -0.03 18.45 19.85
N VAL A 105 1.25 18.73 20.06
CA VAL A 105 2.30 17.70 19.99
C VAL A 105 2.03 16.64 21.05
N VAL A 106 2.00 15.37 20.63
CA VAL A 106 1.88 14.24 21.56
C VAL A 106 3.26 14.03 22.20
N GLU A 107 3.36 14.38 23.48
CA GLU A 107 4.58 14.24 24.24
C GLU A 107 4.86 12.78 24.63
N LYS A 108 6.06 12.53 25.18
CA LYS A 108 6.51 11.19 25.57
C LYS A 108 5.90 10.69 26.88
N GLU A 109 5.12 11.53 27.56
CA GLU A 109 4.43 11.11 28.77
C GLU A 109 3.37 10.05 28.45
N LYS A 110 3.39 8.99 29.24
CA LYS A 110 2.53 7.83 29.02
C LYS A 110 1.68 7.57 30.27
N ASP A 111 0.44 7.20 30.06
CA ASP A 111 -0.43 6.74 31.12
C ASP A 111 0.04 5.34 31.60
N PRO A 112 0.43 5.17 32.89
CA PRO A 112 0.95 3.90 33.38
C PRO A 112 -0.04 2.74 33.30
N GLN A 113 -1.35 3.02 33.36
CA GLN A 113 -2.37 1.98 33.25
C GLN A 113 -2.48 1.49 31.81
N ILE A 114 -2.49 2.42 30.84
CA ILE A 114 -2.49 2.09 29.41
C ILE A 114 -1.20 1.34 29.04
N GLU A 115 -0.02 1.79 29.52
CA GLU A 115 1.24 1.08 29.28
C GLU A 115 1.20 -0.36 29.81
N SER A 116 0.66 -0.57 31.02
CA SER A 116 0.54 -1.91 31.61
C SER A 116 -0.34 -2.83 30.74
N VAL A 117 -1.50 -2.33 30.30
CA VAL A 117 -2.39 -3.08 29.40
C VAL A 117 -1.70 -3.38 28.07
N MET A 118 -1.04 -2.40 27.47
CA MET A 118 -0.32 -2.58 26.21
C MET A 118 0.81 -3.60 26.34
N ALA A 119 1.60 -3.54 27.41
CA ALA A 119 2.68 -4.48 27.66
C ALA A 119 2.16 -5.91 27.77
N GLN A 120 1.10 -6.14 28.55
CA GLN A 120 0.46 -7.45 28.69
C GLN A 120 -0.07 -8.00 27.35
N GLN A 121 -0.78 -7.18 26.59
CA GLN A 121 -1.33 -7.59 25.30
C GLN A 121 -0.24 -7.84 24.26
N THR A 122 0.83 -7.04 24.29
CA THR A 122 2.00 -7.23 23.43
C THR A 122 2.71 -8.54 23.73
N GLU A 123 2.90 -8.89 25.01
CA GLU A 123 3.49 -10.16 25.41
C GLU A 123 2.68 -11.36 24.90
N ILE A 124 1.36 -11.34 25.07
CA ILE A 124 0.45 -12.37 24.57
C ILE A 124 0.53 -12.47 23.03
N ALA A 125 0.51 -11.34 22.33
CA ALA A 125 0.58 -11.31 20.88
C ALA A 125 1.92 -11.85 20.36
N ILE A 126 3.04 -11.43 20.95
CA ILE A 126 4.38 -11.92 20.60
C ILE A 126 4.47 -13.43 20.83
N ALA A 127 4.01 -13.92 21.99
CA ALA A 127 4.04 -15.36 22.31
C ALA A 127 3.24 -16.19 21.28
N GLU A 128 2.10 -15.70 20.81
CA GLU A 128 1.28 -16.38 19.82
C GLU A 128 1.90 -16.30 18.41
N LEU A 129 2.34 -15.11 18.00
CA LEU A 129 2.85 -14.85 16.65
C LEU A 129 4.27 -15.42 16.44
N SER A 130 5.03 -15.68 17.51
CA SER A 130 6.38 -16.25 17.45
C SER A 130 6.40 -17.79 17.34
N LYS A 131 5.26 -18.45 17.33
CA LYS A 131 5.22 -19.91 17.11
C LYS A 131 5.76 -20.22 15.72
N VAL A 132 6.72 -21.17 15.67
CA VAL A 132 7.32 -21.62 14.41
C VAL A 132 6.28 -22.35 13.59
N LEU A 133 6.04 -21.86 12.38
CA LEU A 133 5.15 -22.49 11.40
C LEU A 133 5.87 -23.62 10.67
N TYR A 134 7.09 -23.35 10.21
CA TYR A 134 7.96 -24.30 9.53
C TYR A 134 9.40 -23.78 9.48
N VAL A 135 10.33 -24.65 9.11
CA VAL A 135 11.76 -24.32 9.02
C VAL A 135 12.24 -24.50 7.59
N LEU A 136 12.78 -23.42 7.00
CA LEU A 136 13.35 -23.42 5.66
C LEU A 136 14.75 -24.06 5.66
N PRO A 137 15.28 -24.46 4.48
CA PRO A 137 16.66 -24.93 4.37
C PRO A 137 17.69 -23.88 4.79
N GLN A 138 17.41 -22.60 4.52
CA GLN A 138 18.28 -21.44 4.80
C GLN A 138 17.45 -20.17 4.98
N ASP A 139 18.11 -19.08 5.44
CA ASP A 139 17.54 -17.74 5.38
C ASP A 139 17.42 -17.30 3.91
N LEU A 140 16.37 -16.53 3.61
CA LEU A 140 16.19 -15.91 2.30
C LEU A 140 16.63 -14.46 2.38
N GLU A 141 17.74 -14.16 1.73
CA GLU A 141 18.31 -12.82 1.70
C GLU A 141 17.41 -11.82 0.99
N PHE A 142 17.47 -10.57 1.43
CA PHE A 142 16.74 -9.45 0.84
C PHE A 142 17.71 -8.32 0.46
N SER A 143 17.46 -7.71 -0.67
CA SER A 143 18.09 -6.48 -1.12
C SER A 143 17.07 -5.58 -1.78
N ILE A 144 17.12 -4.28 -1.51
CA ILE A 144 16.29 -3.29 -2.20
C ILE A 144 16.83 -2.97 -3.60
N GLU A 145 18.16 -3.14 -3.80
CA GLU A 145 18.89 -2.71 -4.99
C GLU A 145 19.13 -3.82 -6.01
N HIS A 146 19.23 -5.06 -5.54
CA HIS A 146 19.69 -6.17 -6.37
C HIS A 146 18.72 -7.36 -6.30
N GLU A 147 18.72 -8.16 -7.35
CA GLU A 147 18.05 -9.46 -7.37
C GLU A 147 18.40 -10.27 -6.12
N CYS A 148 17.43 -10.82 -5.44
CA CYS A 148 17.61 -11.53 -4.18
C CYS A 148 16.60 -12.67 -4.02
N MET A 149 16.97 -13.66 -3.17
CA MET A 149 16.17 -14.88 -3.00
C MET A 149 14.76 -14.62 -2.47
N ALA A 150 14.60 -13.75 -1.48
CA ALA A 150 13.29 -13.46 -0.89
C ALA A 150 12.28 -12.95 -1.95
N MET A 151 12.74 -12.05 -2.84
CA MET A 151 11.90 -11.49 -3.88
C MET A 151 11.67 -12.46 -5.04
N ASN A 152 12.68 -13.25 -5.40
CA ASN A 152 12.56 -14.29 -6.42
C ASN A 152 11.54 -15.36 -6.00
N VAL A 153 11.60 -15.83 -4.73
CA VAL A 153 10.61 -16.75 -4.16
C VAL A 153 9.21 -16.15 -4.26
N LEU A 154 9.01 -14.89 -3.84
CA LEU A 154 7.71 -14.25 -3.89
C LEU A 154 7.17 -14.16 -5.33
N ALA A 155 8.01 -13.75 -6.28
CA ALA A 155 7.61 -13.65 -7.69
C ALA A 155 7.22 -15.03 -8.28
N ASP A 156 7.97 -16.09 -7.96
CA ASP A 156 7.67 -17.45 -8.42
C ASP A 156 6.37 -17.99 -7.79
N MET A 157 6.16 -17.74 -6.50
CA MET A 157 4.92 -18.12 -5.81
C MET A 157 3.71 -17.43 -6.42
N MET A 158 3.81 -16.12 -6.72
CA MET A 158 2.76 -15.37 -7.41
C MET A 158 2.44 -15.98 -8.77
N TRP A 159 3.46 -16.17 -9.60
CA TRP A 159 3.31 -16.71 -10.96
C TRP A 159 2.69 -18.11 -10.98
N LYS A 160 3.09 -18.99 -10.05
CA LYS A 160 2.56 -20.36 -9.96
C LYS A 160 1.17 -20.44 -9.31
N THR A 161 0.77 -19.42 -8.55
CA THR A 161 -0.52 -19.42 -7.83
C THR A 161 -1.63 -18.79 -8.67
N TYR A 162 -1.31 -17.75 -9.43
CA TYR A 162 -2.31 -16.98 -10.18
C TYR A 162 -2.10 -17.12 -11.69
N PRO A 163 -3.18 -17.31 -12.49
CA PRO A 163 -3.08 -17.39 -13.94
C PRO A 163 -2.44 -16.12 -14.53
N SER A 164 -1.23 -16.25 -15.07
CA SER A 164 -0.48 -15.13 -15.65
C SER A 164 0.63 -15.61 -16.58
N ASP A 165 1.07 -14.77 -17.52
CA ASP A 165 2.23 -15.04 -18.37
C ASP A 165 3.55 -14.87 -17.58
N LEU A 166 3.58 -13.94 -16.62
CA LEU A 166 4.73 -13.66 -15.76
C LEU A 166 4.31 -12.98 -14.46
N ALA A 167 5.21 -12.99 -13.47
CA ALA A 167 5.13 -12.09 -12.30
C ALA A 167 6.14 -10.95 -12.43
N LEU A 168 5.72 -9.77 -11.98
CA LEU A 168 6.53 -8.56 -11.90
C LEU A 168 6.17 -7.81 -10.63
N ILE A 169 7.13 -7.60 -9.72
CA ILE A 169 6.87 -6.96 -8.44
C ILE A 169 8.08 -6.16 -7.95
N ASN A 170 7.86 -5.00 -7.34
CA ASN A 170 8.93 -4.17 -6.81
C ASN A 170 9.42 -4.66 -5.44
N HIS A 171 10.72 -4.48 -5.17
CA HIS A 171 11.35 -4.96 -3.94
C HIS A 171 10.83 -4.27 -2.68
N GLY A 172 10.47 -3.00 -2.75
CA GLY A 172 9.93 -2.24 -1.61
C GLY A 172 8.64 -2.78 -1.01
N ILE A 173 8.08 -3.84 -1.57
CA ILE A 173 6.92 -4.55 -0.99
C ILE A 173 7.30 -5.37 0.25
N LEU A 174 8.54 -5.83 0.33
CA LEU A 174 9.12 -6.44 1.51
C LEU A 174 10.02 -5.46 2.25
N SER A 175 10.10 -5.60 3.56
CA SER A 175 10.91 -4.73 4.43
C SER A 175 12.25 -5.37 4.82
N LYS A 176 12.36 -6.69 4.73
CA LYS A 176 13.55 -7.47 5.10
C LYS A 176 13.50 -8.88 4.53
N GLY A 177 14.58 -9.63 4.71
CA GLY A 177 14.66 -11.05 4.38
C GLY A 177 13.80 -11.94 5.27
N ILE A 178 13.64 -13.18 4.86
CA ILE A 178 12.83 -14.18 5.57
C ILE A 178 13.77 -15.10 6.32
N SER A 179 13.59 -15.19 7.65
CA SER A 179 14.38 -16.05 8.49
C SER A 179 14.10 -17.52 8.22
N LYS A 180 15.09 -18.37 8.43
CA LYS A 180 14.98 -19.82 8.31
C LYS A 180 13.85 -20.39 9.19
N GLU A 181 13.71 -19.94 10.41
CA GLU A 181 12.57 -20.25 11.26
C GLU A 181 11.44 -19.26 10.96
N VAL A 182 10.43 -19.72 10.25
CA VAL A 182 9.31 -18.87 9.82
C VAL A 182 8.24 -18.84 10.89
N THR A 183 7.86 -17.64 11.31
CA THR A 183 6.78 -17.39 12.25
C THR A 183 5.82 -16.35 11.67
N LYS A 184 4.59 -16.25 12.20
CA LYS A 184 3.66 -15.17 11.80
C LYS A 184 4.22 -13.80 12.11
N LEU A 185 4.94 -13.65 13.21
CA LEU A 185 5.61 -12.40 13.56
C LEU A 185 6.65 -12.01 12.49
N ASN A 186 7.50 -12.98 12.09
CA ASN A 186 8.48 -12.74 11.03
C ASN A 186 7.81 -12.33 9.71
N LEU A 187 6.74 -13.04 9.30
CA LEU A 187 6.01 -12.70 8.06
C LEU A 187 5.34 -11.32 8.12
N LEU A 188 4.84 -10.92 9.29
CA LEU A 188 4.27 -9.58 9.50
C LEU A 188 5.35 -8.49 9.39
N GLU A 189 6.56 -8.75 9.89
CA GLU A 189 7.68 -7.83 9.78
C GLU A 189 8.27 -7.77 8.36
N VAL A 190 8.27 -8.90 7.65
CA VAL A 190 8.72 -9.01 6.25
C VAL A 190 7.78 -8.26 5.31
N SER A 191 6.47 -8.45 5.47
CA SER A 191 5.43 -7.85 4.63
C SER A 191 4.37 -7.15 5.50
N PRO A 192 4.70 -5.97 6.07
CA PRO A 192 3.81 -5.27 7.00
C PRO A 192 2.59 -4.63 6.31
N SER A 193 2.70 -4.29 5.04
CA SER A 193 1.64 -3.64 4.27
C SER A 193 0.57 -4.65 3.82
N PRO A 194 -0.73 -4.32 3.96
CA PRO A 194 -1.82 -5.18 3.51
C PRO A 194 -2.06 -5.02 1.99
N LEU A 195 -1.06 -5.39 1.19
CA LEU A 195 -1.09 -5.33 -0.26
C LEU A 195 -1.42 -6.70 -0.85
N ASN A 196 -2.20 -6.70 -1.94
CA ASN A 196 -2.72 -7.91 -2.58
C ASN A 196 -2.00 -8.22 -3.89
N PRO A 197 -1.78 -9.50 -4.21
CA PRO A 197 -1.50 -9.93 -5.57
C PRO A 197 -2.63 -9.49 -6.51
N THR A 198 -2.28 -8.92 -7.65
CA THR A 198 -3.22 -8.30 -8.57
C THR A 198 -2.87 -8.68 -10.00
N THR A 199 -3.83 -9.21 -10.75
CA THR A 199 -3.66 -9.57 -12.16
C THR A 199 -4.06 -8.39 -13.03
N VAL A 200 -3.17 -8.01 -13.94
CA VAL A 200 -3.33 -6.90 -14.89
C VAL A 200 -2.93 -7.34 -16.30
N VAL A 201 -3.25 -6.53 -17.29
CA VAL A 201 -2.77 -6.72 -18.67
C VAL A 201 -1.98 -5.48 -19.08
N TRP A 202 -0.70 -5.68 -19.39
CA TRP A 202 0.19 -4.65 -19.90
C TRP A 202 0.79 -5.03 -21.25
N SER A 203 1.18 -4.04 -22.04
CA SER A 203 1.95 -4.26 -23.26
C SER A 203 3.38 -4.67 -22.95
N GLY A 204 4.03 -5.40 -23.86
CA GLY A 204 5.45 -5.72 -23.71
C GLY A 204 6.33 -4.49 -23.60
N LYS A 205 5.93 -3.38 -24.25
CA LYS A 205 6.63 -2.10 -24.11
C LYS A 205 6.58 -1.57 -22.67
N GLN A 206 5.41 -1.54 -22.03
CA GLN A 206 5.26 -1.11 -20.63
C GLN A 206 6.12 -1.96 -19.69
N ILE A 207 6.09 -3.28 -19.86
CA ILE A 207 6.89 -4.24 -19.08
C ILE A 207 8.38 -3.99 -19.28
N LYS A 208 8.84 -3.85 -20.51
CA LYS A 208 10.25 -3.59 -20.84
C LYS A 208 10.74 -2.28 -20.24
N ASP A 209 9.98 -1.22 -20.43
CA ASP A 209 10.32 0.12 -19.92
C ASP A 209 10.44 0.10 -18.38
N ALA A 210 9.52 -0.57 -17.68
CA ALA A 210 9.56 -0.70 -16.21
C ALA A 210 10.77 -1.52 -15.73
N ILE A 211 11.07 -2.66 -16.36
CA ILE A 211 12.19 -3.51 -15.99
C ILE A 211 13.52 -2.74 -16.13
N PHE A 212 13.73 -2.00 -17.22
CA PHE A 212 14.97 -1.23 -17.37
C PHE A 212 14.99 0.07 -16.56
N ALA A 213 13.85 0.67 -16.26
CA ALA A 213 13.78 1.79 -15.32
C ALA A 213 14.18 1.35 -13.91
N SER A 214 13.76 0.15 -13.47
CA SER A 214 14.05 -0.39 -12.15
C SER A 214 15.56 -0.63 -11.87
N GLN A 215 16.39 -0.61 -12.89
CA GLN A 215 17.84 -0.76 -12.75
C GLN A 215 18.56 0.57 -12.50
N LYS A 216 17.83 1.68 -12.43
CA LYS A 216 18.38 3.02 -12.21
C LYS A 216 18.21 3.45 -10.76
N ASN A 217 19.24 4.04 -10.17
CA ASN A 217 19.23 4.50 -8.78
C ASN A 217 18.06 5.45 -8.46
N GLU A 218 17.66 6.29 -9.42
CA GLU A 218 16.52 7.22 -9.26
C GLU A 218 15.18 6.52 -9.01
N TYR A 219 14.99 5.29 -9.53
CA TYR A 219 13.82 4.47 -9.23
C TYR A 219 14.02 3.63 -7.98
N ILE A 220 15.19 3.01 -7.81
CA ILE A 220 15.48 2.13 -6.66
C ILE A 220 15.27 2.89 -5.34
N HIS A 221 15.84 4.09 -5.21
CA HIS A 221 15.81 4.90 -3.99
C HIS A 221 14.67 5.94 -3.97
N MET A 222 13.68 5.75 -4.84
CA MET A 222 12.50 6.60 -4.82
C MET A 222 11.68 6.32 -3.55
N THR A 223 11.38 7.37 -2.78
CA THR A 223 10.71 7.28 -1.49
C THR A 223 9.18 7.35 -1.61
N SER A 224 8.50 6.86 -0.60
CA SER A 224 7.03 6.76 -0.55
C SER A 224 6.29 8.09 -0.43
N ASP A 225 6.95 9.21 -0.19
CA ASP A 225 6.34 10.52 0.02
C ASP A 225 5.55 11.03 -1.18
N ARG A 226 5.81 10.44 -2.36
CA ARG A 226 5.15 10.81 -3.62
C ARG A 226 3.86 10.04 -3.90
N TRP A 227 3.60 8.92 -3.19
CA TRP A 227 2.45 8.05 -3.52
C TRP A 227 1.64 7.67 -2.29
N SER A 228 0.36 7.97 -2.37
CA SER A 228 -0.61 7.51 -1.38
C SER A 228 -0.67 5.98 -1.33
N GLY A 229 -0.61 5.43 -0.13
CA GLY A 229 -0.83 4.01 0.12
C GLY A 229 0.42 3.11 0.13
N PHE A 230 1.58 3.58 -0.33
CA PHE A 230 2.84 2.85 -0.16
C PHE A 230 3.38 3.06 1.25
N ARG A 231 3.71 1.99 1.93
CA ARG A 231 4.23 2.02 3.32
C ARG A 231 5.64 1.45 3.45
N GLY A 232 6.32 1.15 2.33
CA GLY A 232 7.74 0.84 2.27
C GLY A 232 8.58 2.12 2.42
N THR A 233 9.89 1.95 2.61
CA THR A 233 10.83 3.08 2.69
C THR A 233 11.26 3.56 1.31
N GLU A 234 11.50 2.62 0.40
CA GLU A 234 11.98 2.86 -0.96
C GLU A 234 11.24 1.95 -1.95
N LEU A 235 11.15 2.37 -3.20
CA LEU A 235 10.48 1.60 -4.25
C LEU A 235 11.20 0.28 -4.54
N GLY A 236 12.52 0.30 -4.59
CA GLY A 236 13.37 -0.84 -4.91
C GLY A 236 13.34 -1.24 -6.38
N THR A 237 14.24 -2.13 -6.77
CA THR A 237 14.25 -2.73 -8.11
C THR A 237 13.03 -3.65 -8.33
N ILE A 238 12.90 -4.25 -9.51
CA ILE A 238 11.84 -5.19 -9.85
C ILE A 238 12.37 -6.63 -9.76
N ALA A 239 11.60 -7.51 -9.13
CA ALA A 239 11.74 -8.96 -9.21
C ALA A 239 10.78 -9.53 -10.27
N LEU A 240 11.20 -10.62 -10.89
CA LEU A 240 10.49 -11.31 -11.97
C LEU A 240 10.35 -12.80 -11.64
N SER A 241 9.34 -13.45 -12.23
CA SER A 241 9.21 -14.91 -12.14
C SER A 241 10.30 -15.64 -12.93
N LEU A 242 10.55 -16.88 -12.55
CA LEU A 242 11.60 -17.76 -13.10
C LEU A 242 11.61 -17.84 -14.62
N ASN A 243 10.46 -17.79 -15.26
CA ASN A 243 10.31 -17.89 -16.71
C ASN A 243 10.74 -16.63 -17.48
N VAL A 244 11.12 -15.56 -16.78
CA VAL A 244 11.59 -14.30 -17.38
C VAL A 244 13.11 -14.20 -17.27
N GLN A 245 13.78 -13.93 -18.39
CA GLN A 245 15.24 -13.72 -18.44
C GLN A 245 15.53 -12.35 -19.04
N VAL A 246 16.38 -11.58 -18.40
CA VAL A 246 16.74 -10.22 -18.80
C VAL A 246 18.22 -10.15 -19.09
N ASN A 247 18.59 -9.76 -20.31
CA ASN A 247 19.97 -9.40 -20.63
C ASN A 247 20.10 -7.89 -20.52
N CYS A 248 20.78 -7.43 -19.47
CA CYS A 248 20.93 -6.01 -19.18
C CYS A 248 21.78 -5.27 -20.20
N ASP A 249 22.80 -5.93 -20.78
CA ASP A 249 23.73 -5.32 -21.71
C ASP A 249 23.09 -5.16 -23.10
N LEU A 250 22.40 -6.19 -23.57
CA LEU A 250 21.71 -6.17 -24.86
C LEU A 250 20.32 -5.52 -24.79
N LYS A 251 19.83 -5.23 -23.60
CA LYS A 251 18.48 -4.74 -23.33
C LYS A 251 17.38 -5.61 -23.94
N THR A 252 17.55 -6.93 -23.83
CA THR A 252 16.57 -7.92 -24.30
C THR A 252 15.93 -8.64 -23.12
N ILE A 253 14.70 -9.07 -23.32
CA ILE A 253 13.90 -9.83 -22.36
C ILE A 253 13.33 -11.03 -23.08
N GLU A 254 13.35 -12.18 -22.43
CA GLU A 254 12.70 -13.41 -22.89
C GLU A 254 11.70 -13.88 -21.82
N ILE A 255 10.56 -14.38 -22.27
CA ILE A 255 9.52 -15.03 -21.45
C ILE A 255 9.35 -16.44 -22.00
N ASP A 256 9.57 -17.47 -21.17
CA ASP A 256 9.59 -18.87 -21.56
C ASP A 256 10.54 -19.15 -22.77
N GLY A 257 11.69 -18.44 -22.81
CA GLY A 257 12.68 -18.55 -23.89
C GLY A 257 12.27 -17.87 -25.21
N ILE A 258 11.16 -17.14 -25.23
CA ILE A 258 10.67 -16.39 -26.39
C ILE A 258 10.94 -14.90 -26.18
N PRO A 259 11.56 -14.20 -27.15
CA PRO A 259 11.78 -12.77 -27.04
C PRO A 259 10.49 -11.99 -26.80
N LEU A 260 10.52 -11.07 -25.85
CA LEU A 260 9.41 -10.17 -25.53
C LEU A 260 9.01 -9.38 -26.78
N ASN A 261 7.73 -9.45 -27.15
CA ASN A 261 7.15 -8.62 -28.20
C ASN A 261 6.53 -7.36 -27.57
N GLU A 262 7.07 -6.20 -27.87
CA GLU A 262 6.64 -4.92 -27.31
C GLU A 262 5.16 -4.57 -27.63
N GLU A 263 4.65 -5.02 -28.76
CA GLU A 263 3.26 -4.76 -29.20
C GLU A 263 2.25 -5.77 -28.66
N LYS A 264 2.72 -6.92 -28.13
CA LYS A 264 1.84 -7.93 -27.54
C LYS A 264 1.43 -7.52 -26.12
N CYS A 265 0.19 -7.85 -25.77
CA CYS A 265 -0.29 -7.74 -24.39
C CYS A 265 0.01 -9.03 -23.60
N TYR A 266 0.44 -8.87 -22.36
CA TYR A 266 0.75 -9.96 -21.43
C TYR A 266 -0.11 -9.84 -20.18
N CYS A 267 -0.58 -10.98 -19.68
CA CYS A 267 -1.21 -11.09 -18.40
C CYS A 267 -0.15 -11.14 -17.30
N VAL A 268 -0.10 -10.17 -16.42
CA VAL A 268 0.95 -10.01 -15.40
C VAL A 268 0.32 -10.12 -14.02
N ILE A 269 0.90 -10.95 -13.15
CA ILE A 269 0.59 -10.89 -11.72
C ILE A 269 1.57 -9.93 -11.04
N THR A 270 1.03 -8.96 -10.31
CA THR A 270 1.79 -7.88 -9.66
C THR A 270 1.16 -7.50 -8.32
N SER A 271 1.40 -6.30 -7.82
CA SER A 271 0.73 -5.74 -6.63
C SER A 271 -0.36 -4.75 -7.02
N ASP A 272 -1.34 -4.58 -6.12
CA ASP A 272 -2.35 -3.51 -6.23
C ASP A 272 -1.72 -2.10 -6.17
N PHE A 273 -0.49 -1.97 -5.65
CA PHE A 273 0.30 -0.74 -5.69
C PHE A 273 0.81 -0.43 -7.10
N LEU A 274 1.49 -1.37 -7.76
CA LEU A 274 2.01 -1.18 -9.12
C LEU A 274 0.88 -1.06 -10.16
N GLN A 275 -0.24 -1.77 -9.93
CA GLN A 275 -1.41 -1.71 -10.79
C GLN A 275 -1.94 -0.28 -11.00
N ARG A 276 -1.77 0.59 -10.03
CA ARG A 276 -2.18 1.99 -10.09
C ARG A 276 -1.18 2.90 -10.81
N GLY A 277 -0.10 2.36 -11.38
CA GLY A 277 1.00 3.13 -11.95
C GLY A 277 1.88 3.80 -10.88
N SER A 278 1.73 3.41 -9.62
CA SER A 278 2.50 3.97 -8.52
C SER A 278 3.96 3.52 -8.60
N GLY A 279 4.87 4.47 -8.56
CA GLY A 279 6.32 4.23 -8.61
C GLY A 279 6.87 4.03 -10.03
N TYR A 280 6.23 3.23 -10.83
CA TYR A 280 6.60 2.95 -12.22
C TYR A 280 5.51 3.48 -13.17
N GLU A 281 5.57 4.77 -13.47
CA GLU A 281 4.57 5.50 -14.26
C GLU A 281 4.28 4.86 -15.62
N MET A 282 5.30 4.21 -16.22
CA MET A 282 5.15 3.54 -17.51
C MET A 282 4.24 2.31 -17.45
N LEU A 283 4.00 1.73 -16.28
CA LEU A 283 3.07 0.60 -16.16
C LEU A 283 1.62 1.07 -16.33
N GLY A 284 1.26 2.23 -15.77
CA GLY A 284 -0.04 2.87 -15.98
C GLY A 284 -1.22 1.95 -15.65
N GLU A 285 -2.38 2.28 -16.21
CA GLU A 285 -3.58 1.48 -16.04
C GLU A 285 -3.51 0.16 -16.83
N SER A 286 -4.17 -0.88 -16.32
CA SER A 286 -4.35 -2.15 -17.02
C SER A 286 -5.15 -1.95 -18.32
N LEU A 287 -4.72 -2.60 -19.40
CA LEU A 287 -5.41 -2.58 -20.70
C LEU A 287 -6.70 -3.41 -20.71
N LYS A 288 -6.95 -4.17 -19.64
CA LYS A 288 -8.19 -4.96 -19.42
C LYS A 288 -8.60 -4.87 -17.95
N GLU A 289 -9.73 -5.48 -17.64
CA GLU A 289 -10.24 -5.59 -16.29
C GLU A 289 -9.18 -6.19 -15.34
N THR A 290 -9.01 -5.57 -14.20
CA THR A 290 -8.06 -5.95 -13.15
C THR A 290 -8.73 -6.92 -12.18
N SER A 291 -8.02 -7.98 -11.80
CA SER A 291 -8.46 -8.94 -10.78
C SER A 291 -7.57 -8.89 -9.57
N PHE A 292 -8.17 -8.78 -8.38
CA PHE A 292 -7.47 -8.71 -7.10
C PHE A 292 -7.61 -10.04 -6.36
N ALA A 293 -6.49 -10.57 -5.84
CA ALA A 293 -6.53 -11.70 -4.94
C ALA A 293 -7.12 -11.29 -3.57
N LYS A 294 -7.69 -12.24 -2.84
CA LYS A 294 -8.23 -12.01 -1.49
C LYS A 294 -7.13 -11.98 -0.44
N GLU A 295 -6.08 -12.74 -0.68
CA GLU A 295 -4.93 -12.92 0.19
C GLU A 295 -3.99 -11.70 0.08
N TYR A 296 -3.32 -11.36 1.19
CA TYR A 296 -2.17 -10.47 1.18
C TYR A 296 -0.88 -11.21 0.80
N PHE A 297 0.17 -10.50 0.47
CA PHE A 297 1.48 -11.13 0.18
C PHE A 297 1.99 -11.99 1.34
N ARG A 298 1.81 -11.52 2.59
CA ARG A 298 2.20 -12.32 3.77
C ARG A 298 1.39 -13.61 3.92
N ASP A 299 0.11 -13.60 3.53
CA ASP A 299 -0.73 -14.80 3.55
C ASP A 299 -0.27 -15.80 2.49
N LEU A 300 0.11 -15.31 1.31
CA LEU A 300 0.71 -16.13 0.24
C LEU A 300 2.03 -16.76 0.72
N LEU A 301 2.90 -15.98 1.38
CA LEU A 301 4.12 -16.50 2.00
C LEU A 301 3.80 -17.57 3.05
N GLU A 302 2.86 -17.33 3.97
CA GLU A 302 2.45 -18.32 4.98
C GLU A 302 1.96 -19.62 4.34
N MET A 303 1.17 -19.54 3.28
CA MET A 303 0.56 -20.71 2.63
C MET A 303 1.53 -21.55 1.78
N LYS A 304 2.51 -20.92 1.16
CA LYS A 304 3.29 -21.52 0.06
C LYS A 304 4.78 -21.68 0.32
N LEU A 305 5.37 -20.95 1.27
CA LEU A 305 6.81 -20.90 1.46
C LEU A 305 7.39 -22.24 1.99
N ASN A 306 6.55 -23.14 2.49
CA ASN A 306 6.93 -24.51 2.86
C ASN A 306 7.12 -25.45 1.65
N ASP A 307 6.78 -25.00 0.43
CA ASP A 307 7.14 -25.71 -0.81
C ASP A 307 8.55 -25.27 -1.24
N PHE A 308 9.52 -26.11 -0.92
CA PHE A 308 10.94 -25.79 -1.13
C PHE A 308 11.36 -25.70 -2.61
N GLN A 309 10.51 -26.13 -3.54
CA GLN A 309 10.76 -25.92 -4.97
C GLN A 309 10.88 -24.43 -5.31
N PHE A 310 10.15 -23.55 -4.61
CA PHE A 310 10.28 -22.10 -4.78
C PHE A 310 11.63 -21.59 -4.30
N ILE A 311 12.23 -22.20 -3.27
CA ILE A 311 13.55 -21.81 -2.77
C ILE A 311 14.64 -22.24 -3.75
N GLU A 312 14.51 -23.44 -4.34
CA GLU A 312 15.44 -23.93 -5.36
C GLU A 312 15.37 -23.07 -6.63
N SER A 313 14.17 -22.76 -7.12
CA SER A 313 13.99 -21.91 -8.30
C SER A 313 14.49 -20.48 -8.11
N ALA A 314 14.40 -19.95 -6.90
CA ALA A 314 14.83 -18.59 -6.56
C ALA A 314 16.35 -18.38 -6.65
N GLN A 315 17.14 -19.44 -6.67
CA GLN A 315 18.60 -19.38 -6.87
C GLN A 315 18.99 -19.08 -8.32
N VAL A 316 18.08 -19.26 -9.27
CA VAL A 316 18.32 -18.97 -10.68
C VAL A 316 18.34 -17.46 -10.89
N ILE A 317 19.43 -16.97 -11.46
CA ILE A 317 19.59 -15.55 -11.82
C ILE A 317 18.69 -15.23 -13.01
N ARG A 318 17.98 -14.11 -12.93
CA ARG A 318 17.08 -13.62 -13.99
C ARG A 318 17.64 -12.40 -14.71
N PHE A 319 18.51 -11.63 -14.05
CA PHE A 319 19.17 -10.45 -14.62
C PHE A 319 20.63 -10.76 -14.94
N HIS A 320 20.92 -10.95 -16.23
CA HIS A 320 22.25 -11.27 -16.73
C HIS A 320 22.98 -9.99 -17.13
N ARG A 321 24.20 -9.83 -16.58
CA ARG A 321 25.15 -8.78 -16.96
C ARG A 321 26.44 -9.46 -17.42
N GLY A 322 27.06 -8.99 -18.50
CA GLY A 322 28.38 -9.48 -18.92
C GLY A 322 29.39 -9.29 -17.78
N LYS A 323 30.36 -10.19 -17.69
CA LYS A 323 31.46 -10.01 -16.73
C LYS A 323 32.18 -8.71 -17.08
N GLN A 324 32.14 -7.75 -16.15
CA GLN A 324 33.03 -6.60 -16.16
C GLN A 324 34.47 -7.06 -15.95
#